data_01d7daef36164d0752500e3ee854adf2
#
_entry.id   01d7daef36164d0752500e3ee854adf2
#
_cell.length_a   1.000
_cell.length_b   1.000
_cell.length_c   1.000
_cell.angle_alpha   90.00
_cell.angle_beta   90.00
_cell.angle_gamma   90.00
#
_symmetry.space_group_name_H-M   'P 1'
#
loop_
_entity.id
_entity.type
_entity.pdbx_description
1 polymer ?
#
loop_
_entity_poly.entity_id
_entity_poly.type
_entity_poly.pdbx_seq_one_letter_code
_entity_poly.pdbx_strand_id
1 'polypeptide(L)'
;MEAQLILDKTATWTERVYDMNEDAVNKYFEALGVDCNKIFYIEYSYIQLGKTDKWLQEMSAKIGNPLVVRREILLQRLHGSSSSPFPQEDIEYIVSSEKKPIDELWLLDYYKFDIYRKLNPHTPYLVGIDCSTGTGGDNNAITVINPFTLEPDAEFESSYIGETMYERLIKELCKVIPRCVLIIERNSIGDGIIDHLYHSELISRLYFDKSLDLVKDKLTSNETVESILKRNASMKSYYGVYTSNQSREDMMAILARHVAEYKEKFVTHNIIRDLSRLVRKSSGKVEAGQG
;
A
#
# COMPACT_ATOMS: atom_id res chain seq x y z
N MET A 1 -21.61 12.89 33.30
CA MET A 1 -20.64 12.16 32.44
C MET A 1 -20.64 12.88 31.10
N GLU A 2 -19.49 13.28 30.58
CA GLU A 2 -19.41 14.01 29.32
C GLU A 2 -19.08 13.01 28.20
N ALA A 3 -19.90 13.02 27.17
CA ALA A 3 -19.66 12.24 25.95
C ALA A 3 -18.96 13.12 24.93
N GLN A 4 -17.95 12.61 24.29
CA GLN A 4 -17.35 13.25 23.14
C GLN A 4 -18.03 12.71 21.88
N LEU A 5 -18.79 13.58 21.22
CA LEU A 5 -19.42 13.26 19.94
C LEU A 5 -18.47 13.62 18.81
N ILE A 6 -18.06 12.66 18.02
CA ILE A 6 -17.30 12.89 16.79
C ILE A 6 -18.30 12.85 15.64
N LEU A 7 -18.71 14.02 15.20
CA LEU A 7 -19.57 14.20 14.04
C LEU A 7 -18.69 14.58 12.86
N ASP A 8 -18.51 13.65 11.96
CA ASP A 8 -17.65 13.84 10.79
C ASP A 8 -16.18 14.17 11.15
N LYS A 9 -15.24 14.01 10.24
CA LYS A 9 -13.79 14.19 10.48
C LYS A 9 -13.38 15.58 10.97
N THR A 10 -14.29 16.53 11.12
CA THR A 10 -14.02 17.95 11.35
C THR A 10 -14.64 18.57 12.60
N ALA A 11 -15.57 17.92 13.29
CA ALA A 11 -16.22 18.49 14.48
C ALA A 11 -16.18 17.51 15.66
N THR A 12 -15.50 17.93 16.73
CA THR A 12 -15.48 17.21 18.02
C THR A 12 -16.37 17.98 18.99
N TRP A 13 -17.38 17.32 19.53
CA TRP A 13 -18.30 17.90 20.49
C TRP A 13 -18.25 17.15 21.80
N THR A 14 -18.25 17.89 22.91
CA THR A 14 -18.30 17.33 24.26
C THR A 14 -19.62 17.77 24.87
N GLU A 15 -20.56 16.86 25.02
CA GLU A 15 -21.84 17.14 25.65
C GLU A 15 -22.43 15.96 26.42
N ARG A 16 -23.36 16.25 27.33
CA ARG A 16 -24.08 15.24 28.10
C ARG A 16 -25.22 14.69 27.26
N VAL A 17 -25.11 13.47 26.82
CA VAL A 17 -26.16 12.74 26.07
C VAL A 17 -26.76 11.64 26.96
N TYR A 18 -27.00 11.94 28.25
CA TYR A 18 -27.63 10.99 29.17
C TYR A 18 -29.12 11.14 29.15
N ASP A 19 -29.80 10.01 29.20
CA ASP A 19 -31.23 9.89 29.35
C ASP A 19 -32.06 10.53 28.23
N MET A 20 -31.47 10.72 27.05
CA MET A 20 -32.22 11.12 25.87
C MET A 20 -32.82 9.89 25.20
N ASN A 21 -34.14 9.92 24.99
CA ASN A 21 -34.80 8.96 24.10
C ASN A 21 -34.49 9.35 22.63
N GLU A 22 -34.81 8.45 21.69
CA GLU A 22 -34.53 8.63 20.27
C GLU A 22 -35.09 9.95 19.70
N ASP A 23 -36.31 10.36 20.10
CA ASP A 23 -36.93 11.61 19.66
C ASP A 23 -36.18 12.85 20.19
N ALA A 24 -35.69 12.82 21.41
CA ALA A 24 -34.92 13.92 21.99
C ALA A 24 -33.53 14.05 21.31
N VAL A 25 -32.90 12.91 20.98
CA VAL A 25 -31.65 12.89 20.22
C VAL A 25 -31.85 13.45 18.82
N ASN A 26 -32.90 13.05 18.13
CA ASN A 26 -33.21 13.56 16.78
C ASN A 26 -33.48 15.06 16.79
N LYS A 27 -34.31 15.57 17.71
CA LYS A 27 -34.57 17.01 17.87
C LYS A 27 -33.32 17.81 18.17
N TYR A 28 -32.43 17.24 18.97
CA TYR A 28 -31.16 17.88 19.30
C TYR A 28 -30.29 18.04 18.06
N PHE A 29 -30.14 17.01 17.23
CA PHE A 29 -29.38 17.08 15.99
C PHE A 29 -30.03 17.96 14.92
N GLU A 30 -31.36 17.96 14.82
CA GLU A 30 -32.08 18.89 13.98
C GLU A 30 -31.79 20.36 14.36
N ALA A 31 -31.80 20.67 15.66
CA ALA A 31 -31.48 22.00 16.16
C ALA A 31 -30.05 22.46 15.85
N LEU A 32 -29.14 21.50 15.70
CA LEU A 32 -27.74 21.73 15.31
C LEU A 32 -27.53 21.77 13.78
N GLY A 33 -28.59 21.52 13.00
CA GLY A 33 -28.48 21.45 11.53
C GLY A 33 -27.70 20.23 11.01
N VAL A 34 -27.66 19.18 11.82
CA VAL A 34 -26.96 17.92 11.47
C VAL A 34 -27.96 16.91 10.93
N ASP A 35 -27.62 16.25 9.83
CA ASP A 35 -28.44 15.20 9.22
C ASP A 35 -28.44 13.95 10.12
N CYS A 36 -29.61 13.64 10.71
CA CYS A 36 -29.82 12.48 11.60
C CYS A 36 -29.65 11.12 10.90
N ASN A 37 -29.56 11.07 9.58
CA ASN A 37 -29.32 9.83 8.84
C ASN A 37 -27.85 9.43 8.80
N LYS A 38 -26.94 10.21 9.37
CA LYS A 38 -25.53 9.86 9.47
C LYS A 38 -25.27 9.01 10.70
N ILE A 39 -24.40 7.99 10.55
CA ILE A 39 -23.89 7.19 11.66
C ILE A 39 -22.98 8.10 12.48
N PHE A 40 -23.28 8.26 13.77
CA PHE A 40 -22.39 8.92 14.72
C PHE A 40 -21.78 7.89 15.67
N TYR A 41 -20.54 8.15 16.03
CA TYR A 41 -19.74 7.28 16.87
C TYR A 41 -19.43 8.01 18.18
N ILE A 42 -19.75 7.39 19.31
CA ILE A 42 -19.55 7.94 20.65
C ILE A 42 -18.50 7.10 21.36
N GLU A 43 -17.42 7.73 21.80
CA GLU A 43 -16.38 7.09 22.61
C GLU A 43 -16.33 7.70 24.01
N TYR A 44 -16.31 6.85 25.02
CA TYR A 44 -16.11 7.24 26.41
C TYR A 44 -14.80 6.67 26.94
N SER A 45 -13.86 7.51 27.33
CA SER A 45 -12.68 7.04 28.05
C SER A 45 -13.06 6.49 29.42
N TYR A 46 -12.25 5.57 29.94
CA TYR A 46 -12.48 5.02 31.30
C TYR A 46 -12.51 6.10 32.38
N ILE A 47 -11.78 7.21 32.19
CA ILE A 47 -11.78 8.38 33.09
C ILE A 47 -13.14 9.09 33.06
N GLN A 48 -13.70 9.29 31.85
CA GLN A 48 -15.04 9.89 31.69
C GLN A 48 -16.15 9.02 32.29
N LEU A 49 -15.93 7.70 32.31
CA LEU A 49 -16.81 6.75 33.00
C LEU A 49 -16.58 6.71 34.53
N GLY A 50 -15.79 7.63 35.08
CA GLY A 50 -15.50 7.71 36.51
C GLY A 50 -14.65 6.55 37.04
N LYS A 51 -13.92 5.87 36.15
CA LYS A 51 -13.03 4.77 36.52
C LYS A 51 -11.64 5.31 36.86
N THR A 52 -10.91 4.56 37.70
CA THR A 52 -9.58 4.93 38.18
C THR A 52 -8.50 4.12 37.49
N ASP A 53 -7.23 4.54 37.63
CA ASP A 53 -6.09 3.78 37.14
C ASP A 53 -5.98 2.38 37.76
N LYS A 54 -6.43 2.24 39.01
CA LYS A 54 -6.54 0.91 39.65
C LYS A 54 -7.51 0.01 38.89
N TRP A 55 -8.67 0.54 38.51
CA TRP A 55 -9.62 -0.19 37.69
C TRP A 55 -9.03 -0.57 36.33
N LEU A 56 -8.25 0.34 35.69
CA LEU A 56 -7.55 0.08 34.44
C LEU A 56 -6.56 -1.08 34.59
N GLN A 57 -5.76 -1.10 35.66
CA GLN A 57 -4.83 -2.20 35.93
C GLN A 57 -5.54 -3.54 36.11
N GLU A 58 -6.63 -3.57 36.90
CA GLU A 58 -7.43 -4.77 37.12
C GLU A 58 -8.05 -5.29 35.82
N MET A 59 -8.61 -4.40 34.98
CA MET A 59 -9.20 -4.77 33.70
C MET A 59 -8.14 -5.22 32.69
N SER A 60 -6.99 -4.57 32.66
CA SER A 60 -5.86 -4.97 31.82
C SER A 60 -5.38 -6.39 32.16
N ALA A 61 -5.30 -6.72 33.43
CA ALA A 61 -4.94 -8.05 33.88
C ALA A 61 -5.99 -9.11 33.50
N LYS A 62 -7.29 -8.76 33.59
CA LYS A 62 -8.38 -9.65 33.18
C LYS A 62 -8.44 -9.91 31.68
N ILE A 63 -8.22 -8.88 30.88
CA ILE A 63 -8.24 -8.96 29.41
C ILE A 63 -7.00 -9.74 28.92
N GLY A 64 -5.85 -9.56 29.55
CA GLY A 64 -4.61 -10.24 29.22
C GLY A 64 -4.03 -9.93 27.83
N ASN A 65 -4.71 -9.08 27.05
CA ASN A 65 -4.29 -8.66 25.73
C ASN A 65 -4.09 -7.13 25.70
N PRO A 66 -2.84 -6.64 25.67
CA PRO A 66 -2.55 -5.20 25.68
C PRO A 66 -3.18 -4.41 24.52
N LEU A 67 -3.30 -5.01 23.33
CA LEU A 67 -3.89 -4.34 22.17
C LEU A 67 -5.39 -4.09 22.36
N VAL A 68 -6.11 -5.06 22.96
CA VAL A 68 -7.53 -4.89 23.28
C VAL A 68 -7.71 -3.80 24.33
N VAL A 69 -6.83 -3.75 25.34
CA VAL A 69 -6.87 -2.69 26.37
C VAL A 69 -6.64 -1.32 25.72
N ARG A 70 -5.65 -1.20 24.85
CA ARG A 70 -5.36 0.06 24.14
C ARG A 70 -6.53 0.52 23.28
N ARG A 71 -7.14 -0.39 22.53
CA ARG A 71 -8.24 -0.07 21.62
C ARG A 71 -9.55 0.22 22.36
N GLU A 72 -9.96 -0.68 23.26
CA GLU A 72 -11.32 -0.66 23.83
C GLU A 72 -11.41 0.18 25.12
N ILE A 73 -10.33 0.31 25.87
CA ILE A 73 -10.35 1.02 27.15
C ILE A 73 -9.64 2.37 27.06
N LEU A 74 -8.45 2.39 26.44
CA LEU A 74 -7.69 3.61 26.29
C LEU A 74 -8.10 4.41 25.04
N LEU A 75 -9.00 3.88 24.22
CA LEU A 75 -9.53 4.49 22.99
C LEU A 75 -8.41 4.96 22.04
N GLN A 76 -7.28 4.27 22.07
CA GLN A 76 -6.18 4.55 21.18
C GLN A 76 -6.49 4.00 19.81
N ARG A 77 -6.47 4.86 18.79
CA ARG A 77 -6.54 4.40 17.40
C ARG A 77 -5.28 3.60 17.10
N LEU A 78 -5.45 2.29 16.98
CA LEU A 78 -4.38 1.40 16.57
C LEU A 78 -4.31 1.41 15.04
N HIS A 79 -3.13 1.69 14.51
CA HIS A 79 -2.89 1.54 13.09
C HIS A 79 -2.78 0.05 12.76
N GLY A 80 -3.48 -0.38 11.69
CA GLY A 80 -3.63 -1.79 11.37
C GLY A 80 -4.83 -2.42 12.07
N SER A 81 -5.19 -3.62 11.67
CA SER A 81 -6.28 -4.41 12.25
C SER A 81 -5.73 -5.57 13.08
N SER A 82 -6.57 -6.15 13.95
CA SER A 82 -6.23 -7.39 14.68
C SER A 82 -5.95 -8.58 13.74
N SER A 83 -6.29 -8.44 12.48
CA SER A 83 -6.00 -9.37 11.39
C SER A 83 -4.84 -8.92 10.49
N SER A 84 -4.09 -7.87 10.88
CA SER A 84 -2.88 -7.48 10.15
C SER A 84 -1.89 -8.65 10.05
N PRO A 85 -1.26 -8.86 8.89
CA PRO A 85 -0.20 -9.85 8.75
C PRO A 85 1.10 -9.45 9.46
N PHE A 86 1.20 -8.22 9.95
CA PHE A 86 2.38 -7.65 10.61
C PHE A 86 2.15 -7.42 12.10
N PRO A 87 3.21 -7.45 12.93
CA PRO A 87 3.14 -7.03 14.32
C PRO A 87 2.61 -5.59 14.43
N GLN A 88 1.69 -5.38 15.36
CA GLN A 88 1.06 -4.06 15.55
C GLN A 88 2.10 -2.97 15.88
N GLU A 89 3.07 -3.29 16.72
CA GLU A 89 4.15 -2.37 17.10
C GLU A 89 5.02 -1.93 15.93
N ASP A 90 5.23 -2.82 14.93
CA ASP A 90 6.00 -2.47 13.74
C ASP A 90 5.21 -1.53 12.84
N ILE A 91 3.90 -1.76 12.65
CA ILE A 91 3.04 -0.84 11.90
C ILE A 91 2.94 0.52 12.59
N GLU A 92 2.80 0.58 13.91
CA GLU A 92 2.78 1.83 14.65
C GLU A 92 4.10 2.60 14.51
N TYR A 93 5.23 1.91 14.57
CA TYR A 93 6.53 2.52 14.31
C TYR A 93 6.61 3.09 12.89
N ILE A 94 6.24 2.31 11.87
CA ILE A 94 6.25 2.71 10.46
C ILE A 94 5.39 3.94 10.24
N VAL A 95 4.15 3.95 10.75
CA VAL A 95 3.24 5.10 10.64
C VAL A 95 3.83 6.35 11.31
N SER A 96 4.46 6.19 12.49
CA SER A 96 5.09 7.31 13.20
C SER A 96 6.35 7.84 12.51
N SER A 97 6.95 7.04 11.61
CA SER A 97 8.18 7.35 10.88
C SER A 97 7.92 7.93 9.48
N GLU A 98 6.66 8.20 9.13
CA GLU A 98 6.28 8.75 7.82
C GLU A 98 7.03 10.06 7.53
N LYS A 99 7.65 10.11 6.35
CA LYS A 99 8.36 11.29 5.86
C LYS A 99 7.51 12.03 4.84
N LYS A 100 7.62 13.34 4.84
CA LYS A 100 7.04 14.16 3.77
C LYS A 100 7.97 14.15 2.56
N PRO A 101 7.42 14.22 1.33
CA PRO A 101 8.23 14.44 0.15
C PRO A 101 9.08 15.71 0.30
N ILE A 102 10.31 15.66 -0.22
CA ILE A 102 11.23 16.82 -0.22
C ILE A 102 11.10 17.65 -1.49
N ASP A 103 10.52 17.06 -2.55
CA ASP A 103 10.39 17.68 -3.88
C ASP A 103 9.30 16.94 -4.67
N GLU A 104 8.95 17.48 -5.83
CA GLU A 104 7.99 16.91 -6.78
C GLU A 104 8.63 16.81 -8.16
N LEU A 105 8.46 15.68 -8.84
CA LEU A 105 8.82 15.51 -10.24
C LEU A 105 7.57 15.41 -11.09
N TRP A 106 7.37 16.38 -11.96
CA TRP A 106 6.26 16.38 -12.92
C TRP A 106 6.70 15.81 -14.26
N LEU A 107 6.01 14.78 -14.71
CA LEU A 107 6.23 14.17 -16.02
C LEU A 107 4.98 14.31 -16.88
N LEU A 108 5.17 14.50 -18.20
CA LEU A 108 4.09 14.72 -19.16
C LEU A 108 3.15 15.87 -18.76
N ASP A 109 3.65 16.86 -18.00
CA ASP A 109 2.96 18.06 -17.49
C ASP A 109 1.79 17.82 -16.51
N TYR A 110 1.40 16.54 -16.28
CA TYR A 110 0.20 16.21 -15.49
C TYR A 110 0.45 15.20 -14.38
N TYR A 111 1.51 14.43 -14.45
CA TYR A 111 1.72 13.30 -13.53
C TYR A 111 2.84 13.61 -12.55
N LYS A 112 2.47 13.72 -11.29
CA LYS A 112 3.33 14.09 -10.19
C LYS A 112 3.89 12.85 -9.51
N PHE A 113 5.22 12.78 -9.40
CA PHE A 113 5.90 11.88 -8.47
C PHE A 113 6.25 12.64 -7.20
N ASP A 114 5.97 12.07 -6.06
CA ASP A 114 6.46 12.53 -4.78
C ASP A 114 7.90 12.04 -4.59
N ILE A 115 8.84 12.98 -4.39
CA ILE A 115 10.26 12.71 -4.26
C ILE A 115 10.65 12.75 -2.79
N TYR A 116 11.12 11.64 -2.26
CA TYR A 116 11.58 11.51 -0.88
C TYR A 116 13.09 11.64 -0.75
N ARG A 117 13.80 11.41 -1.85
CA ARG A 117 15.25 11.57 -1.95
C ARG A 117 15.62 11.98 -3.37
N LYS A 118 16.59 12.88 -3.51
CA LYS A 118 17.00 13.37 -4.82
C LYS A 118 17.41 12.21 -5.74
N LEU A 119 16.75 12.08 -6.88
CA LEU A 119 17.04 11.06 -7.88
C LEU A 119 18.43 11.33 -8.52
N ASN A 120 19.20 10.24 -8.64
CA ASN A 120 20.52 10.28 -9.26
C ASN A 120 20.51 9.40 -10.53
N PRO A 121 20.74 9.96 -11.74
CA PRO A 121 20.70 9.21 -12.99
C PRO A 121 21.74 8.08 -13.08
N HIS A 122 22.73 8.07 -12.21
CA HIS A 122 23.76 7.02 -12.15
C HIS A 122 23.41 5.85 -11.21
N THR A 123 22.37 5.98 -10.40
CA THR A 123 21.92 4.91 -9.50
C THR A 123 21.12 3.86 -10.28
N PRO A 124 21.42 2.55 -10.10
CA PRO A 124 20.67 1.46 -10.76
C PRO A 124 19.37 1.15 -9.99
N TYR A 125 18.38 2.02 -10.11
CA TYR A 125 17.11 1.90 -9.39
C TYR A 125 16.35 0.62 -9.72
N LEU A 126 15.62 0.09 -8.72
CA LEU A 126 14.54 -0.88 -8.91
C LEU A 126 13.22 -0.12 -8.98
N VAL A 127 12.43 -0.36 -10.02
CA VAL A 127 11.16 0.33 -10.21
C VAL A 127 10.04 -0.71 -10.21
N GLY A 128 9.32 -0.77 -9.10
CA GLY A 128 8.11 -1.58 -8.97
C GLY A 128 6.93 -0.87 -9.65
N ILE A 129 6.21 -1.59 -10.51
CA ILE A 129 5.11 -1.06 -11.31
C ILE A 129 3.91 -1.97 -11.16
N ASP A 130 2.84 -1.44 -10.57
CA ASP A 130 1.52 -2.05 -10.51
C ASP A 130 0.61 -1.39 -11.55
N CYS A 131 -0.15 -2.22 -12.27
CA CYS A 131 -0.93 -1.79 -13.43
C CYS A 131 -2.42 -2.04 -13.21
N SER A 132 -3.22 -0.99 -13.38
CA SER A 132 -4.69 -1.05 -13.35
C SER A 132 -5.30 -0.46 -14.61
N THR A 133 -6.62 -0.59 -14.75
CA THR A 133 -7.36 -0.08 -15.92
C THR A 133 -7.40 1.45 -16.02
N GLY A 134 -7.09 2.17 -14.93
CA GLY A 134 -7.15 3.63 -14.90
C GLY A 134 -8.57 4.21 -15.01
N THR A 135 -9.58 3.45 -14.59
CA THR A 135 -11.01 3.84 -14.67
C THR A 135 -11.58 4.36 -13.36
N GLY A 136 -10.72 4.68 -12.38
CA GLY A 136 -11.11 5.21 -11.07
C GLY A 136 -11.38 4.16 -10.00
N GLY A 137 -11.13 2.87 -10.30
CA GLY A 137 -11.14 1.78 -9.32
C GLY A 137 -9.78 1.64 -8.63
N ASP A 138 -9.01 0.62 -9.02
CA ASP A 138 -7.66 0.40 -8.51
C ASP A 138 -6.66 1.42 -9.08
N ASN A 139 -5.61 1.71 -8.33
CA ASN A 139 -4.58 2.64 -8.74
C ASN A 139 -3.51 1.97 -9.61
N ASN A 140 -3.01 2.71 -10.59
CA ASN A 140 -1.68 2.48 -11.17
C ASN A 140 -0.66 3.06 -10.22
N ALA A 141 0.37 2.31 -9.86
CA ALA A 141 1.40 2.74 -8.92
C ALA A 141 2.82 2.48 -9.43
N ILE A 142 3.73 3.41 -9.14
CA ILE A 142 5.15 3.27 -9.41
C ILE A 142 5.92 3.60 -8.13
N THR A 143 6.79 2.70 -7.71
CA THR A 143 7.72 2.93 -6.60
C THR A 143 9.15 2.81 -7.10
N VAL A 144 9.95 3.85 -6.92
CA VAL A 144 11.38 3.89 -7.28
C VAL A 144 12.22 3.62 -6.05
N ILE A 145 12.84 2.44 -5.99
CA ILE A 145 13.61 1.98 -4.83
C ILE A 145 15.11 2.06 -5.13
N ASN A 146 15.85 2.65 -4.21
CA ASN A 146 17.30 2.65 -4.25
C ASN A 146 17.84 1.31 -3.70
N PRO A 147 18.50 0.47 -4.51
CA PRO A 147 18.94 -0.86 -4.09
C PRO A 147 20.04 -0.86 -3.04
N PHE A 148 20.72 0.28 -2.84
CA PHE A 148 21.79 0.39 -1.84
C PHE A 148 21.28 0.73 -0.45
N THR A 149 20.16 1.46 -0.37
CA THR A 149 19.55 1.87 0.90
C THR A 149 18.31 1.06 1.25
N LEU A 150 17.71 0.39 0.25
CA LEU A 150 16.41 -0.29 0.31
C LEU A 150 15.27 0.65 0.72
N GLU A 151 15.43 1.95 0.45
CA GLU A 151 14.41 2.96 0.69
C GLU A 151 13.80 3.42 -0.62
N PRO A 152 12.50 3.73 -0.64
CA PRO A 152 11.87 4.40 -1.78
C PRO A 152 12.43 5.83 -1.90
N ASP A 153 12.90 6.18 -3.09
CA ASP A 153 13.36 7.54 -3.40
C ASP A 153 12.25 8.36 -4.09
N ALA A 154 11.31 7.71 -4.78
CA ALA A 154 10.14 8.37 -5.38
C ALA A 154 8.93 7.43 -5.48
N GLU A 155 7.73 8.02 -5.44
CA GLU A 155 6.45 7.32 -5.62
C GLU A 155 5.51 8.07 -6.54
N PHE A 156 4.71 7.32 -7.29
CA PHE A 156 3.60 7.82 -8.11
C PHE A 156 2.39 6.93 -7.90
N GLU A 157 1.21 7.54 -7.91
CA GLU A 157 -0.07 6.83 -7.87
C GLU A 157 -1.15 7.60 -8.62
N SER A 158 -1.98 6.89 -9.39
CA SER A 158 -3.14 7.47 -10.06
C SER A 158 -4.17 6.41 -10.42
N SER A 159 -5.44 6.65 -10.13
CA SER A 159 -6.56 5.80 -10.55
C SER A 159 -7.14 6.18 -11.92
N TYR A 160 -6.63 7.24 -12.56
CA TYR A 160 -7.20 7.77 -13.81
C TYR A 160 -6.23 7.80 -14.98
N ILE A 161 -5.04 7.22 -14.84
CA ILE A 161 -4.08 7.12 -15.97
C ILE A 161 -4.38 5.85 -16.77
N GLY A 162 -4.78 6.01 -18.04
CA GLY A 162 -4.98 4.88 -18.95
C GLY A 162 -3.67 4.29 -19.45
N GLU A 163 -3.73 3.03 -19.93
CA GLU A 163 -2.59 2.19 -20.32
C GLU A 163 -1.56 2.91 -21.21
N THR A 164 -2.01 3.53 -22.31
CA THR A 164 -1.12 4.25 -23.25
C THR A 164 -0.35 5.41 -22.58
N MET A 165 -1.01 6.15 -21.71
CA MET A 165 -0.37 7.26 -21.00
C MET A 165 0.55 6.75 -19.90
N TYR A 166 0.18 5.64 -19.27
CA TYR A 166 1.00 5.00 -18.24
C TYR A 166 2.29 4.44 -18.84
N GLU A 167 2.22 3.80 -20.00
CA GLU A 167 3.41 3.39 -20.78
C GLU A 167 4.32 4.58 -21.10
N ARG A 168 3.73 5.69 -21.59
CA ARG A 168 4.50 6.91 -21.87
C ARG A 168 5.14 7.48 -20.61
N LEU A 169 4.43 7.48 -19.50
CA LEU A 169 4.95 7.92 -18.20
C LEU A 169 6.17 7.09 -17.77
N ILE A 170 6.09 5.77 -17.92
CA ILE A 170 7.22 4.86 -17.64
C ILE A 170 8.43 5.20 -18.54
N LYS A 171 8.19 5.46 -19.82
CA LYS A 171 9.25 5.85 -20.76
C LYS A 171 9.91 7.18 -20.38
N GLU A 172 9.12 8.18 -19.96
CA GLU A 172 9.67 9.47 -19.48
C GLU A 172 10.45 9.30 -18.17
N LEU A 173 9.95 8.49 -17.24
CA LEU A 173 10.69 8.17 -16.02
C LEU A 173 12.04 7.53 -16.34
N CYS A 174 12.11 6.63 -17.31
CA CYS A 174 13.35 5.99 -17.74
C CYS A 174 14.39 6.98 -18.33
N LYS A 175 13.97 8.16 -18.78
CA LYS A 175 14.92 9.23 -19.20
C LYS A 175 15.54 9.92 -17.98
N VAL A 176 14.76 10.07 -16.91
CA VAL A 176 15.24 10.68 -15.64
C VAL A 176 16.19 9.73 -14.91
N ILE A 177 15.86 8.44 -14.86
CA ILE A 177 16.63 7.39 -14.19
C ILE A 177 17.05 6.30 -15.19
N PRO A 178 18.02 6.60 -16.07
CA PRO A 178 18.37 5.74 -17.21
C PRO A 178 18.95 4.39 -16.84
N ARG A 179 19.31 4.15 -15.59
CA ARG A 179 19.89 2.89 -15.11
C ARG A 179 18.89 2.08 -14.26
N CYS A 180 17.59 2.18 -14.54
CA CYS A 180 16.59 1.45 -13.80
C CYS A 180 16.35 0.04 -14.35
N VAL A 181 15.82 -0.84 -13.47
CA VAL A 181 15.22 -2.13 -13.80
C VAL A 181 13.73 -2.02 -13.50
N LEU A 182 12.89 -2.28 -14.51
CA LEU A 182 11.43 -2.20 -14.43
C LEU A 182 10.86 -3.56 -14.02
N ILE A 183 10.24 -3.61 -12.85
CA ILE A 183 9.60 -4.80 -12.27
C ILE A 183 8.09 -4.60 -12.40
N ILE A 184 7.50 -5.11 -13.47
CA ILE A 184 6.09 -4.90 -13.82
C ILE A 184 5.29 -6.12 -13.39
N GLU A 185 4.18 -5.91 -12.64
CA GLU A 185 3.26 -6.99 -12.33
C GLU A 185 2.54 -7.47 -13.60
N ARG A 186 2.57 -8.78 -13.85
CA ARG A 186 1.87 -9.42 -14.97
C ARG A 186 0.41 -9.65 -14.63
N ASN A 187 -0.40 -8.70 -14.96
CA ASN A 187 -1.85 -8.80 -15.07
C ASN A 187 -2.25 -8.44 -16.51
N SER A 188 -3.54 -8.36 -16.82
CA SER A 188 -4.00 -8.08 -18.19
C SER A 188 -3.44 -6.77 -18.76
N ILE A 189 -3.33 -5.72 -17.95
CA ILE A 189 -2.77 -4.41 -18.36
C ILE A 189 -1.25 -4.45 -18.39
N GLY A 190 -0.63 -5.03 -17.36
CA GLY A 190 0.82 -5.16 -17.30
C GLY A 190 1.41 -5.99 -18.42
N ASP A 191 0.69 -7.02 -18.89
CA ASP A 191 1.08 -7.80 -20.07
C ASP A 191 1.11 -6.94 -21.35
N GLY A 192 0.15 -6.03 -21.54
CA GLY A 192 0.13 -5.05 -22.63
C GLY A 192 1.33 -4.11 -22.58
N ILE A 193 1.60 -3.53 -21.40
CA ILE A 193 2.75 -2.63 -21.20
C ILE A 193 4.08 -3.36 -21.44
N ILE A 194 4.22 -4.58 -20.92
CA ILE A 194 5.41 -5.42 -21.16
C ILE A 194 5.58 -5.68 -22.65
N ASP A 195 4.50 -5.95 -23.40
CA ASP A 195 4.55 -6.20 -24.84
C ASP A 195 5.11 -4.99 -25.59
N HIS A 196 4.59 -3.82 -25.30
CA HIS A 196 5.06 -2.57 -25.93
C HIS A 196 6.52 -2.26 -25.58
N LEU A 197 6.92 -2.43 -24.31
CA LEU A 197 8.29 -2.21 -23.87
C LEU A 197 9.25 -3.27 -24.41
N TYR A 198 8.81 -4.51 -24.57
CA TYR A 198 9.56 -5.62 -25.16
C TYR A 198 10.01 -5.30 -26.60
N HIS A 199 9.15 -4.64 -27.37
CA HIS A 199 9.43 -4.22 -28.74
C HIS A 199 10.11 -2.84 -28.84
N SER A 200 10.56 -2.28 -27.72
CA SER A 200 11.25 -1.00 -27.64
C SER A 200 12.72 -1.12 -27.19
N GLU A 201 13.41 -0.01 -27.18
CA GLU A 201 14.78 0.09 -26.61
C GLU A 201 14.86 -0.22 -25.10
N LEU A 202 13.72 -0.25 -24.41
CA LEU A 202 13.64 -0.50 -22.97
C LEU A 202 13.62 -1.98 -22.60
N ILE A 203 13.63 -2.90 -23.55
CA ILE A 203 13.67 -4.35 -23.31
C ILE A 203 14.79 -4.75 -22.34
N SER A 204 15.95 -4.13 -22.45
CA SER A 204 17.11 -4.40 -21.58
C SER A 204 16.93 -3.96 -20.15
N ARG A 205 15.88 -3.18 -19.86
CA ARG A 205 15.52 -2.70 -18.52
C ARG A 205 14.39 -3.49 -17.88
N LEU A 206 13.68 -4.31 -18.64
CA LEU A 206 12.64 -5.17 -18.08
C LEU A 206 13.26 -6.23 -17.20
N TYR A 207 12.72 -6.39 -15.99
CA TYR A 207 13.08 -7.50 -15.13
C TYR A 207 12.76 -8.82 -15.80
N PHE A 208 13.76 -9.69 -15.87
CA PHE A 208 13.66 -11.02 -16.43
C PHE A 208 13.75 -12.05 -15.30
N ASP A 209 12.69 -12.83 -15.11
CA ASP A 209 12.63 -13.85 -14.08
C ASP A 209 13.38 -15.12 -14.52
N LYS A 210 14.62 -15.25 -14.06
CA LYS A 210 15.47 -16.41 -14.32
C LYS A 210 15.08 -17.67 -13.53
N SER A 211 14.23 -17.53 -12.52
CA SER A 211 13.82 -18.65 -11.67
C SER A 211 12.82 -19.57 -12.37
N LEU A 212 12.14 -19.03 -13.36
CA LEU A 212 11.29 -19.83 -14.24
C LEU A 212 12.19 -20.67 -15.14
N ASP A 213 12.19 -21.96 -14.97
CA ASP A 213 13.12 -23.03 -15.39
C ASP A 213 13.48 -23.16 -16.89
N LEU A 214 13.47 -22.07 -17.66
CA LEU A 214 13.73 -22.09 -19.10
C LEU A 214 15.19 -22.09 -19.54
N VAL A 215 16.08 -21.71 -18.66
CA VAL A 215 17.50 -21.61 -19.03
C VAL A 215 18.16 -23.00 -19.15
N LYS A 216 17.47 -24.06 -18.76
CA LYS A 216 17.99 -25.44 -18.83
C LYS A 216 17.83 -26.11 -20.18
N ASP A 217 16.98 -25.64 -21.04
CA ASP A 217 16.88 -26.19 -22.39
C ASP A 217 17.94 -25.58 -23.32
N LYS A 218 19.03 -26.29 -23.31
CA LYS A 218 20.18 -26.34 -24.19
C LYS A 218 20.02 -25.51 -25.49
N LEU A 219 20.88 -24.55 -25.64
CA LEU A 219 21.32 -24.05 -26.94
C LEU A 219 21.86 -25.25 -27.75
N THR A 220 21.03 -25.85 -28.55
CA THR A 220 21.47 -26.89 -29.50
C THR A 220 21.91 -26.20 -30.78
N SER A 221 23.04 -26.57 -31.28
CA SER A 221 23.74 -26.01 -32.46
C SER A 221 22.99 -26.09 -33.80
N ASN A 222 21.71 -26.55 -33.82
CA ASN A 222 20.91 -26.80 -35.04
C ASN A 222 19.54 -26.06 -34.96
N GLU A 223 19.46 -24.89 -34.36
CA GLU A 223 18.20 -24.15 -34.32
C GLU A 223 17.88 -23.46 -35.64
N THR A 224 16.65 -23.65 -36.13
CA THR A 224 16.12 -22.92 -37.28
C THR A 224 15.65 -21.52 -36.86
N VAL A 225 15.61 -20.55 -37.80
CA VAL A 225 15.07 -19.19 -37.55
C VAL A 225 13.68 -19.26 -36.96
N GLU A 226 12.87 -20.20 -37.36
CA GLU A 226 11.50 -20.40 -36.85
C GLU A 226 11.48 -20.87 -35.38
N SER A 227 12.42 -21.74 -34.98
CA SER A 227 12.57 -22.15 -33.57
C SER A 227 13.07 -21.02 -32.69
N ILE A 228 13.94 -20.17 -33.22
CA ILE A 228 14.40 -18.95 -32.51
C ILE A 228 13.24 -17.96 -32.32
N LEU A 229 12.42 -17.77 -33.36
CA LEU A 229 11.23 -16.87 -33.22
C LEU A 229 10.19 -17.40 -32.25
N LYS A 230 9.91 -18.73 -32.28
CA LYS A 230 9.03 -19.35 -31.27
C LYS A 230 9.59 -19.28 -29.86
N ARG A 231 10.89 -19.48 -29.71
CA ARG A 231 11.58 -19.29 -28.40
C ARG A 231 11.48 -17.86 -27.93
N ASN A 232 11.74 -16.88 -28.80
CA ASN A 232 11.64 -15.45 -28.42
C ASN A 232 10.21 -15.09 -28.02
N ALA A 233 9.19 -15.62 -28.71
CA ALA A 233 7.80 -15.44 -28.31
C ALA A 233 7.50 -16.08 -26.94
N SER A 234 8.10 -17.23 -26.64
CA SER A 234 7.97 -17.86 -25.31
C SER A 234 8.80 -17.11 -24.24
N MET A 235 9.94 -16.52 -24.58
CA MET A 235 10.77 -15.74 -23.67
C MET A 235 10.07 -14.49 -23.13
N LYS A 236 9.13 -13.91 -23.89
CA LYS A 236 8.34 -12.77 -23.44
C LYS A 236 7.58 -13.07 -22.14
N SER A 237 7.17 -14.30 -21.90
CA SER A 237 6.47 -14.72 -20.68
C SER A 237 7.33 -14.66 -19.41
N TYR A 238 8.65 -14.43 -19.53
CA TYR A 238 9.60 -14.33 -18.42
C TYR A 238 9.91 -12.90 -17.97
N TYR A 239 9.45 -11.91 -18.73
CA TYR A 239 9.58 -10.52 -18.33
C TYR A 239 8.45 -10.13 -17.37
N GLY A 240 8.80 -9.36 -16.35
CA GLY A 240 7.88 -8.96 -15.31
C GLY A 240 7.69 -10.02 -14.22
N VAL A 241 6.74 -9.81 -13.33
CA VAL A 241 6.44 -10.68 -12.19
C VAL A 241 5.00 -11.21 -12.30
N TYR A 242 4.84 -12.52 -12.34
CA TYR A 242 3.52 -13.15 -12.33
C TYR A 242 3.06 -13.41 -10.90
N THR A 243 1.93 -12.83 -10.52
CA THR A 243 1.34 -12.98 -9.19
C THR A 243 0.33 -14.13 -9.19
N SER A 244 0.77 -15.34 -8.85
CA SER A 244 -0.08 -16.48 -8.51
C SER A 244 -0.45 -16.46 -7.03
N ASN A 245 -1.36 -17.31 -6.59
CA ASN A 245 -1.66 -17.47 -5.17
C ASN A 245 -0.40 -17.87 -4.37
N GLN A 246 0.40 -18.81 -4.90
CA GLN A 246 1.62 -19.26 -4.25
C GLN A 246 2.68 -18.15 -4.18
N SER A 247 2.98 -17.49 -5.32
CA SER A 247 3.97 -16.41 -5.33
C SER A 247 3.55 -15.21 -4.48
N ARG A 248 2.24 -14.95 -4.35
CA ARG A 248 1.70 -13.93 -3.44
C ARG A 248 1.98 -14.28 -1.98
N GLU A 249 1.76 -15.54 -1.59
CA GLU A 249 2.07 -16.00 -0.22
C GLU A 249 3.56 -15.89 0.08
N ASP A 250 4.42 -16.29 -0.86
CA ASP A 250 5.87 -16.17 -0.73
C ASP A 250 6.33 -14.71 -0.62
N MET A 251 5.78 -13.82 -1.48
CA MET A 251 6.05 -12.37 -1.40
C MET A 251 5.57 -11.78 -0.07
N MET A 252 4.40 -12.19 0.43
CA MET A 252 3.89 -11.71 1.72
C MET A 252 4.74 -12.20 2.90
N ALA A 253 5.27 -13.42 2.85
CA ALA A 253 6.20 -13.93 3.86
C ALA A 253 7.53 -13.15 3.85
N ILE A 254 8.05 -12.82 2.67
CA ILE A 254 9.25 -11.98 2.51
C ILE A 254 8.97 -10.57 3.03
N LEU A 255 7.84 -9.97 2.67
CA LEU A 255 7.45 -8.64 3.11
C LEU A 255 7.32 -8.58 4.64
N ALA A 256 6.67 -9.58 5.26
CA ALA A 256 6.52 -9.63 6.71
C ALA A 256 7.88 -9.69 7.43
N ARG A 257 8.85 -10.46 6.88
CA ARG A 257 10.21 -10.48 7.40
C ARG A 257 10.90 -9.13 7.23
N HIS A 258 10.78 -8.48 6.06
CA HIS A 258 11.36 -7.16 5.82
C HIS A 258 10.76 -6.08 6.73
N VAL A 259 9.45 -6.11 6.98
CA VAL A 259 8.80 -5.21 7.94
C VAL A 259 9.39 -5.38 9.33
N ALA A 260 9.61 -6.62 9.79
CA ALA A 260 10.19 -6.87 11.11
C ALA A 260 11.67 -6.48 11.21
N GLU A 261 12.47 -6.71 10.15
CA GLU A 261 13.92 -6.50 10.17
C GLU A 261 14.34 -5.07 9.77
N TYR A 262 13.54 -4.38 8.93
CA TYR A 262 13.90 -3.11 8.28
C TYR A 262 12.76 -2.10 8.29
N LYS A 263 11.95 -2.06 9.35
CA LYS A 263 10.79 -1.18 9.45
C LYS A 263 11.12 0.32 9.24
N GLU A 264 12.32 0.74 9.56
CA GLU A 264 12.81 2.10 9.35
C GLU A 264 12.98 2.49 7.87
N LYS A 265 12.84 1.53 6.93
CA LYS A 265 12.90 1.76 5.48
C LYS A 265 11.54 2.09 4.87
N PHE A 266 10.46 1.74 5.57
CA PHE A 266 9.09 2.00 5.13
C PHE A 266 8.65 3.39 5.59
N VAL A 267 9.03 4.42 4.85
CA VAL A 267 8.90 5.83 5.28
C VAL A 267 7.99 6.68 4.39
N THR A 268 7.50 6.14 3.28
CA THR A 268 6.72 6.88 2.30
C THR A 268 5.22 6.68 2.48
N HIS A 269 4.43 7.69 2.13
CA HIS A 269 2.99 7.74 2.39
C HIS A 269 2.23 6.53 1.79
N ASN A 270 2.45 6.24 0.51
CA ASN A 270 1.68 5.19 -0.18
C ASN A 270 2.00 3.80 0.39
N ILE A 271 3.27 3.48 0.59
CA ILE A 271 3.68 2.20 1.18
C ILE A 271 3.10 2.05 2.59
N ILE A 272 3.18 3.09 3.43
CA ILE A 272 2.64 3.06 4.81
C ILE A 272 1.14 2.83 4.80
N ARG A 273 0.41 3.56 3.96
CA ARG A 273 -1.03 3.41 3.79
C ARG A 273 -1.39 1.97 3.39
N ASP A 274 -0.69 1.42 2.42
CA ASP A 274 -0.99 0.09 1.88
C ASP A 274 -0.63 -1.02 2.88
N LEU A 275 0.51 -0.94 3.57
CA LEU A 275 0.85 -1.86 4.65
C LEU A 275 -0.20 -1.85 5.78
N SER A 276 -0.67 -0.65 6.14
CA SER A 276 -1.67 -0.47 7.21
C SER A 276 -3.04 -1.05 6.86
N ARG A 277 -3.36 -1.19 5.58
CA ARG A 277 -4.61 -1.74 5.07
C ARG A 277 -4.60 -3.26 4.87
N LEU A 278 -3.44 -3.89 4.88
CA LEU A 278 -3.37 -5.34 4.69
C LEU A 278 -3.99 -6.10 5.86
N VAL A 279 -4.87 -7.04 5.53
CA VAL A 279 -5.55 -7.90 6.50
C VAL A 279 -5.43 -9.37 6.10
N ARG A 280 -5.26 -10.24 7.10
CA ARG A 280 -5.31 -11.68 6.92
C ARG A 280 -6.73 -12.16 7.13
N LYS A 281 -7.33 -12.73 6.12
CA LYS A 281 -8.66 -13.34 6.16
C LYS A 281 -8.65 -14.66 6.94
N SER A 282 -9.83 -15.13 7.34
CA SER A 282 -10.00 -16.45 7.97
C SER A 282 -9.49 -17.61 7.10
N SER A 283 -9.46 -17.43 5.78
CA SER A 283 -8.85 -18.36 4.82
C SER A 283 -7.32 -18.39 4.84
N GLY A 284 -6.66 -17.51 5.63
CA GLY A 284 -5.22 -17.31 5.65
C GLY A 284 -4.70 -16.33 4.59
N LYS A 285 -5.50 -16.01 3.57
CA LYS A 285 -5.11 -15.10 2.48
C LYS A 285 -4.95 -13.66 3.00
N VAL A 286 -3.91 -12.99 2.55
CA VAL A 286 -3.69 -11.56 2.84
C VAL A 286 -4.21 -10.72 1.68
N GLU A 287 -5.04 -9.74 2.00
CA GLU A 287 -5.66 -8.82 1.04
C GLU A 287 -5.75 -7.42 1.64
N ALA A 288 -6.01 -6.41 0.81
CA ALA A 288 -6.39 -5.10 1.30
C ALA A 288 -7.73 -5.18 2.04
N GLY A 289 -7.80 -4.64 3.24
CA GLY A 289 -9.05 -4.47 3.99
C GLY A 289 -9.99 -3.54 3.25
N GLN A 290 -11.30 -3.80 3.37
CA GLN A 290 -12.30 -2.83 2.94
C GLN A 290 -12.16 -1.56 3.81
N GLY A 291 -11.87 -0.43 3.18
CA GLY A 291 -11.77 0.88 3.82
C GLY A 291 -13.12 1.46 4.15
#